data_80155858616a42ae36f08f23002648f0
#
_entry.id   80155858616a42ae36f08f23002648f0
#
_cell.length_a   1.000
_cell.length_b   1.000
_cell.length_c   1.000
_cell.angle_alpha   90.00
_cell.angle_beta   90.00
_cell.angle_gamma   90.00
#
_symmetry.space_group_name_H-M   'P 1'
#
loop_
_entity.id
_entity.type
_entity.pdbx_description
1 polymer ?
#
loop_
_entity_poly.entity_id
_entity_poly.type
_entity_poly.pdbx_seq_one_letter_code
_entity_poly.pdbx_strand_id
1 'polypeptide(L)'
;VCPHHAKLAVTDPLSGIEKFKYKVVLPPPSLFGQYKRQEDLELIRTALIGLGFDEVYEVAAAAELVSDATRRLMEQGALKGPVISSACPAVLRLIRIRFPNLLDNVLPLLPPMEVAARRARAKAVEETGLKPEEIGIAFLTPCPAKVTSIKNPMGTEKSSVDLAISVSDVYPAL
;
A
#
# COMPACT_ATOMS: atom_id res chain seq x y z
N VAL A 1 -3.15 17.17 11.12
CA VAL A 1 -2.56 16.62 12.34
C VAL A 1 -3.21 17.32 13.52
N CYS A 2 -3.77 16.55 14.46
CA CYS A 2 -4.42 17.11 15.65
C CYS A 2 -3.35 17.39 16.74
N PRO A 3 -3.17 18.65 17.20
CA PRO A 3 -2.16 18.98 18.20
C PRO A 3 -2.42 18.32 19.57
N HIS A 4 -3.64 17.86 19.80
CA HIS A 4 -4.03 17.16 21.04
C HIS A 4 -3.98 15.64 20.92
N HIS A 5 -3.43 15.10 19.82
CA HIS A 5 -3.40 13.65 19.55
C HIS A 5 -4.75 12.93 19.70
N ALA A 6 -5.86 13.66 19.57
CA ALA A 6 -7.22 13.14 19.72
C ALA A 6 -7.66 12.23 18.56
N LYS A 7 -6.90 12.21 17.46
CA LYS A 7 -7.14 11.36 16.30
C LYS A 7 -5.87 10.60 15.96
N LEU A 8 -5.89 9.31 16.22
CA LEU A 8 -4.83 8.36 15.90
C LEU A 8 -5.35 7.33 14.90
N ALA A 9 -4.50 6.89 13.99
CA ALA A 9 -4.77 5.68 13.23
C ALA A 9 -4.46 4.47 14.11
N VAL A 10 -5.38 3.55 14.21
CA VAL A 10 -5.16 2.27 14.89
C VAL A 10 -4.52 1.32 13.89
N THR A 11 -3.20 1.21 13.93
CA THR A 11 -2.40 0.27 13.15
C THR A 11 -2.46 -1.14 13.74
N ASP A 12 -2.10 -2.13 12.94
CA ASP A 12 -2.00 -3.51 13.39
C ASP A 12 -0.60 -3.74 13.95
N PRO A 13 -0.46 -4.57 15.03
CA PRO A 13 0.85 -4.90 15.59
C PRO A 13 1.63 -5.79 14.62
N LEU A 14 2.96 -5.72 14.67
CA LEU A 14 3.85 -6.54 13.85
C LEU A 14 3.59 -8.04 14.08
N SER A 15 3.32 -8.46 15.30
CA SER A 15 2.97 -9.85 15.65
C SER A 15 1.73 -10.39 14.95
N GLY A 16 0.85 -9.51 14.43
CA GLY A 16 -0.32 -9.92 13.66
C GLY A 16 0.00 -10.69 12.38
N ILE A 17 1.27 -10.61 11.89
CA ILE A 17 1.71 -11.34 10.70
C ILE A 17 2.00 -12.82 10.99
N GLU A 18 2.24 -13.20 12.24
CA GLU A 18 2.65 -14.56 12.64
C GLU A 18 1.60 -15.64 12.32
N LYS A 19 0.35 -15.26 12.17
CA LYS A 19 -0.75 -16.16 11.81
C LYS A 19 -0.68 -16.71 10.39
N PHE A 20 0.14 -16.11 9.52
CA PHE A 20 0.30 -16.51 8.12
C PHE A 20 1.52 -17.42 7.97
N LYS A 21 1.46 -18.36 7.02
CA LYS A 21 2.56 -19.27 6.72
C LYS A 21 3.67 -18.62 5.90
N TYR A 22 3.28 -17.70 5.02
CA TYR A 22 4.21 -16.89 4.22
C TYR A 22 3.86 -15.41 4.36
N LYS A 23 4.83 -14.58 4.62
CA LYS A 23 4.66 -13.20 5.07
C LYS A 23 5.37 -12.24 4.15
N VAL A 24 4.61 -11.43 3.42
CA VAL A 24 5.16 -10.43 2.50
C VAL A 24 4.97 -9.05 3.09
N VAL A 25 6.05 -8.26 3.13
CA VAL A 25 5.98 -6.85 3.52
C VAL A 25 6.02 -5.95 2.28
N LEU A 26 5.17 -4.93 2.30
CA LEU A 26 5.08 -3.90 1.28
C LEU A 26 5.61 -2.57 1.85
N PRO A 27 6.91 -2.26 1.73
CA PRO A 27 7.45 -0.99 2.15
C PRO A 27 7.05 0.11 1.16
N PRO A 28 6.65 1.32 1.67
CA PRO A 28 6.33 2.44 0.82
C PRO A 28 7.61 3.11 0.29
N PRO A 29 7.57 3.77 -0.89
CA PRO A 29 8.72 4.52 -1.41
C PRO A 29 9.25 5.57 -0.43
N SER A 30 8.37 6.14 0.42
CA SER A 30 8.76 7.12 1.44
C SER A 30 9.66 6.55 2.55
N LEU A 31 9.66 5.24 2.78
CA LEU A 31 10.61 4.60 3.70
C LEU A 31 12.02 4.64 3.10
N PHE A 32 12.17 4.18 1.88
CA PHE A 32 13.46 4.18 1.18
C PHE A 32 13.99 5.60 0.94
N GLY A 33 13.11 6.57 0.72
CA GLY A 33 13.47 7.98 0.54
C GLY A 33 14.09 8.66 1.76
N GLN A 34 14.10 8.02 2.94
CA GLN A 34 14.81 8.51 4.13
C GLN A 34 16.33 8.24 4.04
N TYR A 35 16.75 7.35 3.17
CA TYR A 35 18.12 6.88 3.03
C TYR A 35 18.72 7.37 1.71
N LYS A 36 19.99 7.73 1.72
CA LYS A 36 20.64 8.40 0.57
C LYS A 36 21.51 7.48 -0.27
N ARG A 37 21.98 6.37 0.30
CA ARG A 37 22.91 5.46 -0.37
C ARG A 37 22.20 4.19 -0.81
N GLN A 38 22.61 3.64 -1.94
CA GLN A 38 22.03 2.39 -2.45
C GLN A 38 22.30 1.20 -1.51
N GLU A 39 23.42 1.19 -0.83
CA GLU A 39 23.77 0.19 0.19
C GLU A 39 22.77 0.17 1.34
N ASP A 40 22.25 1.33 1.73
CA ASP A 40 21.24 1.45 2.78
C ASP A 40 19.92 0.77 2.38
N LEU A 41 19.59 0.72 1.08
CA LEU A 41 18.35 0.08 0.59
C LEU A 41 18.40 -1.44 0.75
N GLU A 42 19.54 -2.06 0.51
CA GLU A 42 19.73 -3.50 0.73
C GLU A 42 19.72 -3.84 2.24
N LEU A 43 20.29 -2.97 3.07
CA LEU A 43 20.23 -3.13 4.52
C LEU A 43 18.79 -3.08 5.03
N ILE A 44 17.96 -2.16 4.52
CA ILE A 44 16.54 -2.06 4.87
C ILE A 44 15.80 -3.36 4.50
N ARG A 45 16.03 -3.90 3.29
CA ARG A 45 15.42 -5.17 2.88
C ARG A 45 15.84 -6.30 3.80
N THR A 46 17.13 -6.40 4.10
CA THR A 46 17.68 -7.41 5.00
C THR A 46 17.09 -7.29 6.41
N ALA A 47 16.97 -6.07 6.93
CA ALA A 47 16.38 -5.81 8.23
C ALA A 47 14.89 -6.19 8.27
N LEU A 48 14.12 -5.91 7.21
CA LEU A 48 12.73 -6.32 7.10
C LEU A 48 12.60 -7.85 7.12
N ILE A 49 13.45 -8.57 6.41
CA ILE A 49 13.52 -10.05 6.50
C ILE A 49 13.86 -10.48 7.91
N GLY A 50 14.81 -9.82 8.57
CA GLY A 50 15.18 -10.09 9.97
C GLY A 50 14.03 -9.87 10.98
N LEU A 51 13.03 -9.08 10.63
CA LEU A 51 11.80 -8.89 11.41
C LEU A 51 10.77 -10.04 11.27
N GLY A 52 11.09 -11.06 10.50
CA GLY A 52 10.27 -12.24 10.32
C GLY A 52 9.38 -12.25 9.08
N PHE A 53 9.62 -11.34 8.13
CA PHE A 53 9.00 -11.42 6.81
C PHE A 53 9.80 -12.38 5.91
N ASP A 54 9.10 -13.10 5.06
CA ASP A 54 9.69 -14.03 4.10
C ASP A 54 10.06 -13.34 2.79
N GLU A 55 9.34 -12.26 2.43
CA GLU A 55 9.58 -11.50 1.20
C GLU A 55 9.33 -9.99 1.40
N VAL A 56 10.11 -9.19 0.67
CA VAL A 56 9.91 -7.74 0.53
C VAL A 56 9.47 -7.43 -0.89
N TYR A 57 8.26 -6.89 -1.06
CA TYR A 57 7.74 -6.46 -2.36
C TYR A 57 7.53 -4.94 -2.37
N GLU A 58 8.34 -4.22 -3.14
CA GLU A 58 8.30 -2.76 -3.16
C GLU A 58 7.05 -2.21 -3.86
N VAL A 59 6.35 -1.30 -3.18
CA VAL A 59 5.18 -0.60 -3.75
C VAL A 59 5.56 0.26 -4.95
N ALA A 60 6.82 0.68 -5.06
CA ALA A 60 7.35 1.44 -6.20
C ALA A 60 7.12 0.73 -7.54
N ALA A 61 7.39 -0.57 -7.61
CA ALA A 61 7.17 -1.36 -8.82
C ALA A 61 5.68 -1.36 -9.28
N ALA A 62 4.75 -1.41 -8.33
CA ALA A 62 3.33 -1.29 -8.64
C ALA A 62 2.93 0.15 -9.03
N ALA A 63 3.60 1.16 -8.46
CA ALA A 63 3.36 2.55 -8.82
C ALA A 63 3.78 2.85 -10.28
N GLU A 64 4.86 2.25 -10.76
CA GLU A 64 5.28 2.32 -12.16
C GLU A 64 4.22 1.72 -13.10
N LEU A 65 3.68 0.55 -12.74
CA LEU A 65 2.61 -0.08 -13.53
C LEU A 65 1.35 0.79 -13.61
N VAL A 66 0.93 1.39 -12.48
CA VAL A 66 -0.22 2.30 -12.44
C VAL A 66 0.06 3.55 -13.27
N SER A 67 1.27 4.07 -13.24
CA SER A 67 1.68 5.24 -14.04
C SER A 67 1.66 4.93 -15.54
N ASP A 68 2.18 3.76 -15.94
CA ASP A 68 2.13 3.32 -17.34
C ASP A 68 0.71 3.11 -17.84
N ALA A 69 -0.13 2.45 -17.04
CA ALA A 69 -1.55 2.26 -17.36
C ALA A 69 -2.28 3.62 -17.47
N THR A 70 -1.98 4.56 -16.59
CA THR A 70 -2.56 5.92 -16.63
C THR A 70 -2.18 6.63 -17.93
N ARG A 71 -0.90 6.57 -18.30
CA ARG A 71 -0.40 7.16 -19.55
C ARG A 71 -1.13 6.60 -20.77
N ARG A 72 -1.27 5.26 -20.84
CA ARG A 72 -1.99 4.59 -21.95
C ARG A 72 -3.46 5.01 -22.03
N LEU A 73 -4.15 5.11 -20.89
CA LEU A 73 -5.55 5.57 -20.86
C LEU A 73 -5.67 7.03 -21.32
N MET A 74 -4.71 7.89 -20.97
CA MET A 74 -4.67 9.27 -21.44
C MET A 74 -4.42 9.36 -22.96
N GLU A 75 -3.46 8.60 -23.49
CA GLU A 75 -3.14 8.53 -24.92
C GLU A 75 -4.34 8.03 -25.75
N GLN A 76 -5.13 7.13 -25.21
CA GLN A 76 -6.35 6.61 -25.83
C GLN A 76 -7.56 7.56 -25.73
N GLY A 77 -7.44 8.69 -25.02
CA GLY A 77 -8.55 9.60 -24.77
C GLY A 77 -9.66 9.00 -23.89
N ALA A 78 -9.35 7.94 -23.14
CA ALA A 78 -10.33 7.22 -22.32
C ALA A 78 -10.65 7.93 -20.99
N LEU A 79 -9.91 8.97 -20.63
CA LEU A 79 -10.07 9.70 -19.38
C LEU A 79 -10.65 11.10 -19.60
N LYS A 80 -11.63 11.46 -18.76
CA LYS A 80 -12.20 12.81 -18.70
C LYS A 80 -11.29 13.71 -17.88
N GLY A 81 -10.83 14.78 -18.47
CA GLY A 81 -10.02 15.77 -17.75
C GLY A 81 -10.83 16.76 -16.90
N PRO A 82 -10.24 17.29 -15.83
CA PRO A 82 -8.93 16.91 -15.26
C PRO A 82 -8.93 15.52 -14.61
N VAL A 83 -7.83 14.77 -14.71
CA VAL A 83 -7.71 13.43 -14.15
C VAL A 83 -7.18 13.50 -12.71
N ILE A 84 -7.89 12.87 -11.78
CA ILE A 84 -7.57 12.86 -10.36
C ILE A 84 -7.04 11.47 -9.98
N SER A 85 -5.83 11.42 -9.40
CA SER A 85 -5.20 10.17 -8.98
C SER A 85 -6.02 9.43 -7.91
N SER A 86 -6.18 8.13 -8.07
CA SER A 86 -6.82 7.22 -7.09
C SER A 86 -5.91 6.87 -5.89
N ALA A 87 -4.66 7.33 -5.86
CA ALA A 87 -3.66 6.90 -4.88
C ALA A 87 -3.90 7.43 -3.45
N CYS A 88 -4.63 8.55 -3.28
CA CYS A 88 -4.85 9.19 -1.98
C CYS A 88 -6.26 8.93 -1.44
N PRO A 89 -6.43 8.07 -0.41
CA PRO A 89 -7.75 7.76 0.14
C PRO A 89 -8.43 8.96 0.80
N ALA A 90 -7.66 9.91 1.34
CA ALA A 90 -8.23 11.13 1.93
C ALA A 90 -8.88 12.02 0.86
N VAL A 91 -8.21 12.19 -0.30
CA VAL A 91 -8.75 12.95 -1.43
C VAL A 91 -10.01 12.27 -1.99
N LEU A 92 -9.99 10.94 -2.15
CA LEU A 92 -11.15 10.19 -2.63
C LEU A 92 -12.36 10.33 -1.70
N ARG A 93 -12.16 10.24 -0.38
CA ARG A 93 -13.23 10.48 0.60
C ARG A 93 -13.74 11.92 0.56
N LEU A 94 -12.86 12.89 0.42
CA LEU A 94 -13.22 14.29 0.29
C LEU A 94 -14.08 14.52 -0.97
N ILE A 95 -13.66 14.00 -2.12
CA ILE A 95 -14.41 14.08 -3.38
C ILE A 95 -15.79 13.47 -3.19
N ARG A 96 -15.87 12.25 -2.66
CA ARG A 96 -17.14 11.55 -2.47
C ARG A 96 -18.15 12.33 -1.60
N ILE A 97 -17.66 13.04 -0.58
CA ILE A 97 -18.52 13.73 0.39
C ILE A 97 -18.82 15.16 -0.05
N ARG A 98 -17.84 15.89 -0.59
CA ARG A 98 -17.95 17.34 -0.82
C ARG A 98 -18.01 17.72 -2.30
N PHE A 99 -17.50 16.88 -3.18
CA PHE A 99 -17.36 17.16 -4.60
C PHE A 99 -17.77 15.98 -5.48
N PRO A 100 -19.00 15.41 -5.29
CA PRO A 100 -19.40 14.20 -5.99
C PRO A 100 -19.41 14.33 -7.52
N ASN A 101 -19.54 15.54 -8.03
CA ASN A 101 -19.41 15.86 -9.46
C ASN A 101 -18.03 15.58 -10.05
N LEU A 102 -17.00 15.38 -9.22
CA LEU A 102 -15.64 15.03 -9.64
C LEU A 102 -15.37 13.52 -9.62
N LEU A 103 -16.34 12.68 -9.27
CA LEU A 103 -16.16 11.24 -9.22
C LEU A 103 -15.77 10.64 -10.57
N ASP A 104 -16.36 11.14 -11.66
CA ASP A 104 -16.05 10.71 -13.02
C ASP A 104 -14.64 11.13 -13.49
N ASN A 105 -14.00 12.03 -12.75
CA ASN A 105 -12.64 12.47 -13.02
C ASN A 105 -11.59 11.62 -12.26
N VAL A 106 -12.02 10.79 -11.32
CA VAL A 106 -11.12 9.92 -10.57
C VAL A 106 -10.63 8.79 -11.48
N LEU A 107 -9.32 8.59 -11.48
CA LEU A 107 -8.67 7.54 -12.25
C LEU A 107 -9.27 6.16 -11.92
N PRO A 108 -9.81 5.40 -12.89
CA PRO A 108 -10.47 4.11 -12.66
C PRO A 108 -9.45 2.97 -12.52
N LEU A 109 -8.37 3.21 -11.77
CA LEU A 109 -7.34 2.23 -11.46
C LEU A 109 -7.22 2.07 -9.95
N LEU A 110 -6.88 0.84 -9.53
CA LEU A 110 -6.55 0.58 -8.13
C LEU A 110 -5.31 1.39 -7.71
N PRO A 111 -5.26 1.85 -6.45
CA PRO A 111 -4.08 2.53 -5.94
C PRO A 111 -2.86 1.57 -5.92
N PRO A 112 -1.62 2.10 -6.06
CA PRO A 112 -0.41 1.28 -6.11
C PRO A 112 -0.27 0.26 -4.98
N MET A 113 -0.71 0.59 -3.77
CA MET A 113 -0.72 -0.30 -2.62
C MET A 113 -1.55 -1.58 -2.87
N GLU A 114 -2.76 -1.43 -3.43
CA GLU A 114 -3.64 -2.58 -3.73
C GLU A 114 -3.09 -3.41 -4.90
N VAL A 115 -2.52 -2.76 -5.91
CA VAL A 115 -1.86 -3.46 -7.03
C VAL A 115 -0.65 -4.24 -6.52
N ALA A 116 0.19 -3.63 -5.67
CA ALA A 116 1.32 -4.31 -5.04
C ALA A 116 0.88 -5.54 -4.24
N ALA A 117 -0.15 -5.38 -3.40
CA ALA A 117 -0.67 -6.47 -2.56
C ALA A 117 -1.18 -7.66 -3.40
N ARG A 118 -1.92 -7.39 -4.48
CA ARG A 118 -2.41 -8.44 -5.40
C ARG A 118 -1.28 -9.16 -6.11
N ARG A 119 -0.31 -8.41 -6.62
CA ARG A 119 0.84 -8.99 -7.33
C ARG A 119 1.74 -9.80 -6.40
N ALA A 120 2.05 -9.26 -5.22
CA ALA A 120 2.86 -9.94 -4.21
C ALA A 120 2.21 -11.26 -3.78
N ARG A 121 0.89 -11.26 -3.52
CA ARG A 121 0.17 -12.47 -3.19
C ARG A 121 0.16 -13.49 -4.34
N ALA A 122 -0.09 -13.05 -5.57
CA ALA A 122 -0.09 -13.93 -6.73
C ALA A 122 1.28 -14.58 -6.95
N LYS A 123 2.36 -13.78 -6.83
CA LYS A 123 3.74 -14.26 -6.91
C LYS A 123 4.02 -15.30 -5.80
N ALA A 124 3.68 -15.00 -4.56
CA ALA A 124 3.90 -15.90 -3.44
C ALA A 124 3.12 -17.22 -3.58
N VAL A 125 1.88 -17.20 -4.12
CA VAL A 125 1.11 -18.41 -4.45
C VAL A 125 1.85 -19.26 -5.49
N GLU A 126 2.36 -18.63 -6.55
CA GLU A 126 3.09 -19.31 -7.62
C GLU A 126 4.40 -19.95 -7.12
N GLU A 127 5.15 -19.23 -6.28
CA GLU A 127 6.44 -19.67 -5.77
C GLU A 127 6.35 -20.71 -4.65
N THR A 128 5.32 -20.61 -3.79
CA THR A 128 5.21 -21.47 -2.59
C THR A 128 4.20 -22.60 -2.73
N GLY A 129 3.25 -22.49 -3.66
CA GLY A 129 2.12 -23.42 -3.76
C GLY A 129 1.09 -23.31 -2.63
N LEU A 130 1.24 -22.31 -1.72
CA LEU A 130 0.31 -22.06 -0.64
C LEU A 130 -1.00 -21.46 -1.15
N LYS A 131 -2.06 -21.63 -0.36
CA LYS A 131 -3.33 -20.97 -0.68
C LYS A 131 -3.24 -19.46 -0.40
N PRO A 132 -4.01 -18.62 -1.13
CA PRO A 132 -3.98 -17.17 -0.95
C PRO A 132 -4.23 -16.69 0.49
N GLU A 133 -5.06 -17.38 1.25
CA GLU A 133 -5.37 -17.09 2.66
C GLU A 133 -4.27 -17.46 3.64
N GLU A 134 -3.30 -18.27 3.24
CA GLU A 134 -2.13 -18.64 4.02
C GLU A 134 -0.99 -17.64 3.87
N ILE A 135 -1.11 -16.71 2.90
CA ILE A 135 -0.14 -15.67 2.60
C ILE A 135 -0.62 -14.35 3.20
N GLY A 136 0.19 -13.78 4.10
CA GLY A 136 -0.08 -12.50 4.73
C GLY A 136 0.60 -11.35 4.01
N ILE A 137 -0.14 -10.31 3.71
CA ILE A 137 0.39 -9.07 3.11
C ILE A 137 0.31 -7.94 4.13
N ALA A 138 1.47 -7.48 4.58
CA ALA A 138 1.60 -6.36 5.49
C ALA A 138 2.07 -5.10 4.73
N PHE A 139 1.32 -4.01 4.83
CA PHE A 139 1.72 -2.72 4.28
C PHE A 139 2.27 -1.82 5.37
N LEU A 140 3.52 -1.37 5.20
CA LEU A 140 4.11 -0.37 6.08
C LEU A 140 3.63 1.02 5.65
N THR A 141 3.13 1.79 6.61
CA THR A 141 2.59 3.10 6.24
C THR A 141 2.78 4.17 7.31
N PRO A 142 3.22 5.38 6.92
CA PRO A 142 3.16 6.56 7.78
C PRO A 142 1.82 7.30 7.68
N CYS A 143 0.87 6.81 6.87
CA CYS A 143 -0.33 7.55 6.49
C CYS A 143 -1.60 7.01 7.14
N PRO A 144 -2.24 7.77 8.08
CA PRO A 144 -3.49 7.37 8.72
C PRO A 144 -4.64 7.08 7.73
N ALA A 145 -4.71 7.82 6.63
CA ALA A 145 -5.76 7.62 5.63
C ALA A 145 -5.63 6.27 4.91
N LYS A 146 -4.41 5.76 4.72
CA LYS A 146 -4.19 4.44 4.16
C LYS A 146 -4.57 3.33 5.14
N VAL A 147 -4.27 3.50 6.43
CA VAL A 147 -4.75 2.59 7.48
C VAL A 147 -6.28 2.49 7.44
N THR A 148 -6.96 3.64 7.40
CA THR A 148 -8.43 3.67 7.28
C THR A 148 -8.91 3.01 5.99
N SER A 149 -8.20 3.20 4.87
CA SER A 149 -8.60 2.62 3.58
C SER A 149 -8.46 1.10 3.55
N ILE A 150 -7.44 0.55 4.21
CA ILE A 150 -7.25 -0.89 4.34
C ILE A 150 -8.38 -1.50 5.19
N LYS A 151 -8.70 -0.88 6.32
CA LYS A 151 -9.74 -1.37 7.25
C LYS A 151 -11.17 -1.13 6.76
N ASN A 152 -11.38 -0.06 5.99
CA ASN A 152 -12.68 0.32 5.42
C ASN A 152 -12.48 0.79 3.97
N PRO A 153 -12.28 -0.12 3.02
CA PRO A 153 -12.01 0.21 1.64
C PRO A 153 -13.21 0.88 0.97
N MET A 154 -12.93 1.67 -0.07
CA MET A 154 -13.94 2.29 -0.92
C MET A 154 -13.92 1.63 -2.29
N GLY A 155 -15.10 1.20 -2.77
CA GLY A 155 -15.25 0.61 -4.11
C GLY A 155 -14.83 -0.87 -4.22
N THR A 156 -14.38 -1.47 -3.12
CA THR A 156 -14.12 -2.92 -3.00
C THR A 156 -14.65 -3.42 -1.66
N GLU A 157 -15.04 -4.68 -1.61
CA GLU A 157 -15.56 -5.31 -0.38
C GLU A 157 -14.47 -5.45 0.68
N LYS A 158 -13.25 -5.81 0.26
CA LYS A 158 -12.09 -6.02 1.12
C LYS A 158 -10.83 -5.49 0.45
N SER A 159 -9.89 -4.96 1.25
CA SER A 159 -8.53 -4.66 0.80
C SER A 159 -7.76 -5.95 0.51
N SER A 160 -6.82 -5.89 -0.43
CA SER A 160 -5.87 -6.97 -0.70
C SER A 160 -4.71 -7.01 0.30
N VAL A 161 -4.61 -5.98 1.16
CA VAL A 161 -3.68 -5.89 2.29
C VAL A 161 -4.35 -6.47 3.53
N ASP A 162 -3.66 -7.33 4.27
CA ASP A 162 -4.18 -7.93 5.49
C ASP A 162 -3.88 -7.11 6.74
N LEU A 163 -2.71 -6.46 6.80
CA LEU A 163 -2.24 -5.70 7.94
C LEU A 163 -1.70 -4.34 7.52
N ALA A 164 -2.10 -3.31 8.25
CA ALA A 164 -1.56 -1.96 8.13
C ALA A 164 -0.66 -1.66 9.34
N ILE A 165 0.65 -1.77 9.16
CA ILE A 165 1.65 -1.59 10.21
C ILE A 165 2.24 -0.19 10.11
N SER A 166 2.42 0.49 11.25
CA SER A 166 3.06 1.80 11.28
C SER A 166 4.54 1.69 10.93
N VAL A 167 5.04 2.61 10.09
CA VAL A 167 6.48 2.75 9.87
C VAL A 167 7.20 3.03 11.20
N SER A 168 6.57 3.78 12.13
CA SER A 168 7.16 4.09 13.43
C SER A 168 7.42 2.86 14.31
N ASP A 169 6.65 1.78 14.11
CA ASP A 169 6.79 0.54 14.88
C ASP A 169 7.94 -0.34 14.37
N VAL A 170 8.31 -0.14 13.11
CA VAL A 170 9.36 -0.92 12.41
C VAL A 170 10.68 -0.16 12.37
N TYR A 171 10.62 1.17 12.26
CA TYR A 171 11.78 2.03 12.07
C TYR A 171 12.91 1.87 13.10
N PRO A 172 12.63 1.62 14.41
CA PRO A 172 13.71 1.41 15.39
C PRO A 172 14.53 0.14 15.17
N ALA A 173 14.05 -0.80 14.35
CA ALA A 173 14.71 -2.06 14.03
C ALA A 173 15.40 -2.04 12.65
N LEU A 174 15.26 -0.94 11.90
CA LEU A 174 15.94 -0.69 10.63
C LEU A 174 17.22 0.12 10.82
#